data_d36cd2eeef7b0846dc9245c3c149195a
#
_entry.id   d36cd2eeef7b0846dc9245c3c149195a
#
_cell.length_a   1.000
_cell.length_b   1.000
_cell.length_c   1.000
_cell.angle_alpha   90.00
_cell.angle_beta   90.00
_cell.angle_gamma   90.00
#
_symmetry.space_group_name_H-M   'P 1'
#
loop_
_entity.id
_entity.type
_entity.pdbx_description
1 polymer ?
#
loop_
_entity_poly.entity_id
_entity_poly.type
_entity_poly.pdbx_seq_one_letter_code
_entity_poly.pdbx_strand_id
1 'polypeptide(L)'
;LKKKLFISKNYNDVFQCKNIIITIGTPIDEYLNPKLNQFVNIIKNISLKIKKDHNIIIRSSVFPGTMEIINKILKKKKLNNISYCPERIVQGYAVKELKNLPQIVSAFNKSSEKKAVNIFSKITKKIIISSITEAEMVKLISNSWRYIQFASANQFFMICSQHNINFNKIRKIMTDSYSRGKGLPSAGFAAGPCLLKDTMQLYSFSKNIFSMGNASMLINEGMPSFVIDQLKNKFDITKKKIGILGMSFKANIDDKRDSLSYKIFNLIKHEAKSVYCSDEFIKDDKFVSKENLIEKSDIIIVATPHNIYKKLKISKKKFLIDIWSIYKK
;
A
#
# COMPACT_ATOMS: atom_id res chain seq x y z
N LEU A 1 -20.42 -16.84 -14.46
CA LEU A 1 -19.11 -16.87 -13.78
C LEU A 1 -19.01 -18.01 -12.77
N LYS A 2 -20.07 -18.25 -11.94
CA LYS A 2 -20.04 -19.27 -10.87
C LYS A 2 -19.74 -20.70 -11.37
N LYS A 3 -20.10 -21.07 -12.59
CA LYS A 3 -19.82 -22.41 -13.18
C LYS A 3 -18.39 -22.58 -13.74
N LYS A 4 -17.58 -21.50 -13.80
CA LYS A 4 -16.23 -21.52 -14.39
C LYS A 4 -15.14 -21.13 -13.38
N LEU A 5 -15.49 -20.83 -12.13
CA LEU A 5 -14.57 -20.48 -11.07
C LEU A 5 -14.59 -21.55 -9.99
N PHE A 6 -13.45 -22.19 -9.77
CA PHE A 6 -13.20 -23.12 -8.69
C PHE A 6 -12.27 -22.49 -7.66
N ILE A 7 -12.68 -22.43 -6.40
CA ILE A 7 -11.88 -21.90 -5.29
C ILE A 7 -11.50 -23.08 -4.41
N SER A 8 -10.19 -23.30 -4.24
CA SER A 8 -9.65 -24.38 -3.43
C SER A 8 -8.70 -23.86 -2.35
N LYS A 9 -8.68 -24.53 -1.21
CA LYS A 9 -7.65 -24.39 -0.17
C LYS A 9 -6.47 -25.34 -0.41
N ASN A 10 -6.64 -26.34 -1.26
CA ASN A 10 -5.58 -27.26 -1.63
C ASN A 10 -4.74 -26.68 -2.79
N TYR A 11 -3.54 -26.20 -2.48
CA TYR A 11 -2.66 -25.60 -3.50
C TYR A 11 -2.27 -26.61 -4.61
N ASN A 12 -2.44 -27.91 -4.40
CA ASN A 12 -2.15 -28.92 -5.43
C ASN A 12 -3.11 -28.82 -6.64
N ASP A 13 -4.30 -28.27 -6.45
CA ASP A 13 -5.27 -28.14 -7.55
C ASP A 13 -4.78 -27.18 -8.63
N VAL A 14 -3.88 -26.27 -8.31
CA VAL A 14 -3.28 -25.35 -9.29
C VAL A 14 -2.50 -26.08 -10.40
N PHE A 15 -1.96 -27.29 -10.11
CA PHE A 15 -1.18 -28.06 -11.08
C PHE A 15 -2.05 -28.77 -12.13
N GLN A 16 -3.35 -28.72 -12.02
CA GLN A 16 -4.30 -29.11 -13.07
C GLN A 16 -4.43 -28.03 -14.15
N CYS A 17 -3.97 -26.79 -13.86
CA CYS A 17 -4.08 -25.66 -14.74
C CYS A 17 -2.79 -25.48 -15.56
N LYS A 18 -2.93 -25.32 -16.89
CA LYS A 18 -1.79 -25.08 -17.80
C LYS A 18 -1.07 -23.75 -17.52
N ASN A 19 -1.80 -22.72 -17.10
CA ASN A 19 -1.25 -21.41 -16.76
C ASN A 19 -1.35 -21.20 -15.24
N ILE A 20 -0.22 -21.01 -14.59
CA ILE A 20 -0.12 -20.82 -13.14
C ILE A 20 0.35 -19.40 -12.88
N ILE A 21 -0.51 -18.58 -12.24
CA ILE A 21 -0.19 -17.19 -11.86
C ILE A 21 0.08 -17.16 -10.36
N ILE A 22 1.27 -16.67 -9.98
CA ILE A 22 1.71 -16.59 -8.59
C ILE A 22 1.65 -15.15 -8.12
N THR A 23 0.82 -14.90 -7.07
CA THR A 23 0.56 -13.57 -6.47
C THR A 23 0.85 -13.54 -4.98
N ILE A 24 1.78 -14.35 -4.51
CA ILE A 24 2.12 -14.50 -3.09
C ILE A 24 2.76 -13.21 -2.58
N GLY A 25 2.41 -12.81 -1.35
CA GLY A 25 3.03 -11.67 -0.68
C GLY A 25 4.52 -11.89 -0.44
N THR A 26 5.30 -10.83 -0.56
CA THR A 26 6.74 -10.81 -0.31
C THR A 26 7.05 -9.86 0.84
N PRO A 27 6.89 -10.29 2.10
CA PRO A 27 7.06 -9.42 3.26
C PRO A 27 8.53 -9.03 3.49
N ILE A 28 8.72 -7.98 4.28
CA ILE A 28 10.00 -7.61 4.90
C ILE A 28 10.04 -8.17 6.33
N ASP A 29 11.23 -8.26 6.90
CA ASP A 29 11.43 -8.61 8.29
C ASP A 29 11.33 -7.39 9.22
N GLU A 30 11.58 -7.57 10.51
CA GLU A 30 11.57 -6.52 11.51
C GLU A 30 12.70 -5.48 11.31
N TYR A 31 13.72 -5.81 10.53
CA TYR A 31 14.82 -4.92 10.14
C TYR A 31 14.58 -4.26 8.78
N LEU A 32 13.38 -4.40 8.23
CA LEU A 32 12.95 -3.89 6.92
C LEU A 32 13.69 -4.53 5.73
N ASN A 33 14.33 -5.70 5.91
CA ASN A 33 14.97 -6.45 4.83
C ASN A 33 13.98 -7.39 4.14
N PRO A 34 14.15 -7.65 2.83
CA PRO A 34 13.30 -8.59 2.08
C PRO A 34 13.44 -10.03 2.60
N LYS A 35 12.33 -10.70 2.88
CA LYS A 35 12.30 -12.14 3.21
C LYS A 35 12.41 -13.00 1.93
N LEU A 36 13.47 -12.80 1.15
CA LEU A 36 13.70 -13.43 -0.14
C LEU A 36 13.67 -14.96 -0.06
N ASN A 37 14.34 -15.55 0.93
CA ASN A 37 14.44 -17.01 1.09
C ASN A 37 13.07 -17.67 1.22
N GLN A 38 12.12 -17.02 1.88
CA GLN A 38 10.78 -17.55 2.06
C GLN A 38 10.05 -17.70 0.71
N PHE A 39 10.13 -16.67 -0.14
CA PHE A 39 9.53 -16.70 -1.47
C PHE A 39 10.22 -17.75 -2.37
N VAL A 40 11.54 -17.77 -2.38
CA VAL A 40 12.34 -18.74 -3.18
C VAL A 40 12.03 -20.18 -2.75
N ASN A 41 11.87 -20.46 -1.46
CA ASN A 41 11.53 -21.80 -0.97
C ASN A 41 10.13 -22.25 -1.41
N ILE A 42 9.15 -21.33 -1.42
CA ILE A 42 7.82 -21.63 -1.99
C ILE A 42 7.95 -22.03 -3.46
N ILE A 43 8.74 -21.31 -4.26
CA ILE A 43 8.96 -21.63 -5.67
C ILE A 43 9.69 -22.97 -5.84
N LYS A 44 10.68 -23.28 -4.99
CA LYS A 44 11.34 -24.60 -4.98
C LYS A 44 10.32 -25.73 -4.76
N ASN A 45 9.44 -25.59 -3.76
CA ASN A 45 8.41 -26.59 -3.47
C ASN A 45 7.40 -26.75 -4.63
N ILE A 46 6.92 -25.65 -5.18
CA ILE A 46 6.04 -25.65 -6.34
C ILE A 46 6.72 -26.34 -7.54
N SER A 47 8.01 -26.08 -7.75
CA SER A 47 8.77 -26.64 -8.88
C SER A 47 8.89 -28.17 -8.88
N LEU A 48 8.63 -28.84 -7.75
CA LEU A 48 8.58 -30.30 -7.66
C LEU A 48 7.41 -30.92 -8.43
N LYS A 49 6.31 -30.15 -8.58
CA LYS A 49 5.05 -30.60 -9.20
C LYS A 49 4.77 -29.95 -10.55
N ILE A 50 5.52 -28.94 -10.94
CA ILE A 50 5.39 -28.28 -12.24
C ILE A 50 5.88 -29.22 -13.35
N LYS A 51 5.10 -29.29 -14.43
CA LYS A 51 5.43 -30.04 -15.66
C LYS A 51 5.96 -29.09 -16.73
N LYS A 52 6.60 -29.64 -17.78
CA LYS A 52 7.20 -28.85 -18.86
C LYS A 52 6.22 -28.03 -19.69
N ASP A 53 4.95 -28.41 -19.73
CA ASP A 53 3.88 -27.72 -20.44
C ASP A 53 3.23 -26.61 -19.64
N HIS A 54 3.45 -26.56 -18.32
CA HIS A 54 2.96 -25.45 -17.48
C HIS A 54 3.64 -24.14 -17.85
N ASN A 55 2.86 -23.06 -17.87
CA ASN A 55 3.31 -21.69 -18.04
C ASN A 55 3.23 -20.97 -16.69
N ILE A 56 4.36 -20.53 -16.17
CA ILE A 56 4.46 -19.90 -14.84
C ILE A 56 4.57 -18.40 -15.03
N ILE A 57 3.70 -17.66 -14.37
CA ILE A 57 3.67 -16.19 -14.39
C ILE A 57 3.82 -15.69 -12.96
N ILE A 58 4.92 -15.04 -12.66
CA ILE A 58 5.12 -14.37 -11.36
C ILE A 58 4.55 -12.97 -11.45
N ARG A 59 3.62 -12.62 -10.54
CA ARG A 59 3.04 -11.27 -10.41
C ARG A 59 3.38 -10.61 -9.08
N SER A 60 3.92 -11.36 -8.13
CA SER A 60 4.37 -10.82 -6.83
C SER A 60 5.41 -9.73 -7.03
N SER A 61 5.40 -8.68 -6.20
CA SER A 61 6.53 -7.75 -6.14
C SER A 61 7.73 -8.47 -5.55
N VAL A 62 8.81 -8.56 -6.28
CA VAL A 62 10.00 -9.29 -5.87
C VAL A 62 11.20 -8.36 -5.71
N PHE A 63 12.15 -8.76 -4.88
CA PHE A 63 13.44 -8.09 -4.77
C PHE A 63 14.23 -8.25 -6.06
N PRO A 64 14.94 -7.21 -6.56
CA PRO A 64 15.69 -7.29 -7.81
C PRO A 64 16.70 -8.43 -7.80
N GLY A 65 16.73 -9.19 -8.92
CA GLY A 65 17.52 -10.42 -9.06
C GLY A 65 16.80 -11.71 -8.62
N THR A 66 15.62 -11.60 -7.99
CA THR A 66 14.85 -12.78 -7.58
C THR A 66 14.47 -13.66 -8.76
N MET A 67 14.07 -13.06 -9.88
CA MET A 67 13.67 -13.81 -11.07
C MET A 67 14.82 -14.62 -11.67
N GLU A 68 16.06 -14.11 -11.60
CA GLU A 68 17.25 -14.87 -12.02
C GLU A 68 17.47 -16.10 -11.15
N ILE A 69 17.32 -15.97 -9.82
CA ILE A 69 17.42 -17.10 -8.88
C ILE A 69 16.36 -18.15 -9.21
N ILE A 70 15.10 -17.73 -9.41
CA ILE A 70 14.00 -18.61 -9.76
C ILE A 70 14.27 -19.32 -11.10
N ASN A 71 14.71 -18.58 -12.11
CA ASN A 71 15.03 -19.13 -13.41
C ASN A 71 16.12 -20.21 -13.33
N LYS A 72 17.19 -19.98 -12.55
CA LYS A 72 18.24 -20.99 -12.30
C LYS A 72 17.68 -22.27 -11.65
N ILE A 73 16.77 -22.13 -10.67
CA ILE A 73 16.11 -23.27 -10.01
C ILE A 73 15.27 -24.07 -11.01
N LEU A 74 14.46 -23.38 -11.81
CA LEU A 74 13.56 -24.02 -12.76
C LEU A 74 14.32 -24.67 -13.94
N LYS A 75 15.38 -24.03 -14.45
CA LYS A 75 16.24 -24.59 -15.52
C LYS A 75 16.90 -25.89 -15.11
N LYS A 76 17.34 -26.05 -13.86
CA LYS A 76 17.89 -27.35 -13.37
C LYS A 76 16.89 -28.50 -13.52
N LYS A 77 15.58 -28.18 -13.56
CA LYS A 77 14.48 -29.15 -13.77
C LYS A 77 13.95 -29.17 -15.21
N LYS A 78 14.65 -28.52 -16.14
CA LYS A 78 14.25 -28.37 -17.55
C LYS A 78 12.90 -27.68 -17.73
N LEU A 79 12.56 -26.75 -16.80
CA LEU A 79 11.35 -25.94 -16.81
C LEU A 79 11.69 -24.52 -17.30
N ASN A 80 11.34 -24.23 -18.56
CA ASN A 80 11.76 -22.98 -19.23
C ASN A 80 10.60 -21.96 -19.43
N ASN A 81 9.36 -22.34 -19.10
CA ASN A 81 8.18 -21.51 -19.37
C ASN A 81 7.89 -20.60 -18.16
N ILE A 82 8.71 -19.57 -17.97
CA ILE A 82 8.54 -18.59 -16.88
C ILE A 82 8.55 -17.17 -17.43
N SER A 83 7.65 -16.34 -16.90
CA SER A 83 7.56 -14.91 -17.16
C SER A 83 7.33 -14.12 -15.87
N TYR A 84 7.72 -12.86 -15.89
CA TYR A 84 7.48 -11.92 -14.82
C TYR A 84 6.58 -10.78 -15.32
N CYS A 85 5.45 -10.62 -14.66
CA CYS A 85 4.41 -9.69 -15.07
C CYS A 85 3.89 -8.93 -13.82
N PRO A 86 4.66 -7.96 -13.30
CA PRO A 86 4.35 -7.31 -12.02
C PRO A 86 2.99 -6.63 -12.02
N GLU A 87 2.29 -6.75 -10.88
CA GLU A 87 1.01 -6.09 -10.68
C GLU A 87 1.21 -4.65 -10.17
N ARG A 88 0.50 -3.69 -10.79
CA ARG A 88 0.55 -2.26 -10.44
C ARG A 88 -0.79 -1.67 -10.05
N ILE A 89 -1.85 -2.48 -10.01
CA ILE A 89 -3.18 -2.03 -9.63
C ILE A 89 -3.23 -1.54 -8.17
N VAL A 90 -4.14 -0.62 -7.91
CA VAL A 90 -4.39 -0.08 -6.58
C VAL A 90 -5.62 -0.75 -5.98
N GLN A 91 -5.51 -1.20 -4.74
CA GLN A 91 -6.63 -1.78 -3.99
C GLN A 91 -7.85 -0.85 -3.96
N GLY A 92 -9.04 -1.41 -4.14
CA GLY A 92 -10.30 -0.67 -4.30
C GLY A 92 -10.64 -0.31 -5.76
N TYR A 93 -9.66 -0.31 -6.67
CA TYR A 93 -9.85 0.01 -8.11
C TYR A 93 -9.42 -1.12 -9.05
N ALA A 94 -9.16 -2.32 -8.51
CA ALA A 94 -8.53 -3.43 -9.21
C ALA A 94 -9.18 -3.76 -10.57
N VAL A 95 -10.49 -3.94 -10.62
CA VAL A 95 -11.20 -4.33 -11.87
C VAL A 95 -11.08 -3.26 -12.96
N LYS A 96 -11.15 -1.97 -12.58
CA LYS A 96 -11.01 -0.85 -13.51
C LYS A 96 -9.59 -0.73 -14.02
N GLU A 97 -8.61 -0.79 -13.12
CA GLU A 97 -7.20 -0.61 -13.45
C GLU A 97 -6.63 -1.82 -14.20
N LEU A 98 -7.08 -3.04 -13.92
CA LEU A 98 -6.67 -4.23 -14.65
C LEU A 98 -6.95 -4.14 -16.16
N LYS A 99 -8.03 -3.42 -16.55
CA LYS A 99 -8.39 -3.19 -17.96
C LYS A 99 -7.66 -1.99 -18.59
N ASN A 100 -7.36 -0.97 -17.78
CA ASN A 100 -6.92 0.34 -18.29
C ASN A 100 -5.41 0.54 -18.19
N LEU A 101 -4.75 -0.05 -17.18
CA LEU A 101 -3.30 0.07 -17.04
C LEU A 101 -2.57 -0.81 -18.06
N PRO A 102 -1.48 -0.29 -18.67
CA PRO A 102 -0.59 -1.13 -19.46
C PRO A 102 0.00 -2.25 -18.62
N GLN A 103 -0.10 -3.49 -19.12
CA GLN A 103 0.51 -4.64 -18.47
C GLN A 103 1.96 -4.78 -18.91
N ILE A 104 2.87 -4.83 -17.95
CA ILE A 104 4.28 -5.15 -18.21
C ILE A 104 4.42 -6.66 -18.33
N VAL A 105 5.09 -7.10 -19.38
CA VAL A 105 5.42 -8.51 -19.62
C VAL A 105 6.92 -8.61 -19.84
N SER A 106 7.57 -9.50 -19.11
CA SER A 106 8.97 -9.84 -19.29
C SER A 106 9.17 -11.35 -19.16
N ALA A 107 10.14 -11.90 -19.87
CA ALA A 107 10.41 -13.33 -19.84
C ALA A 107 11.87 -13.62 -20.22
N PHE A 108 12.37 -14.82 -19.86
CA PHE A 108 13.71 -15.26 -20.20
C PHE A 108 13.85 -15.82 -21.63
N ASN A 109 12.73 -16.02 -22.32
CA ASN A 109 12.69 -16.47 -23.71
C ASN A 109 11.40 -16.01 -24.42
N LYS A 110 11.47 -15.95 -25.75
CA LYS A 110 10.36 -15.50 -26.61
C LYS A 110 9.11 -16.35 -26.53
N SER A 111 9.23 -17.66 -26.28
CA SER A 111 8.08 -18.55 -26.14
C SER A 111 7.26 -18.18 -24.91
N SER A 112 7.91 -17.98 -23.74
CA SER A 112 7.26 -17.56 -22.50
C SER A 112 6.66 -16.16 -22.62
N GLU A 113 7.37 -15.23 -23.27
CA GLU A 113 6.87 -13.88 -23.56
C GLU A 113 5.55 -13.94 -24.35
N LYS A 114 5.52 -14.67 -25.48
CA LYS A 114 4.31 -14.82 -26.30
C LYS A 114 3.15 -15.43 -25.52
N LYS A 115 3.40 -16.42 -24.66
CA LYS A 115 2.36 -17.04 -23.81
C LYS A 115 1.78 -16.03 -22.82
N ALA A 116 2.62 -15.24 -22.16
CA ALA A 116 2.18 -14.21 -21.23
C ALA A 116 1.40 -13.09 -21.94
N VAL A 117 1.90 -12.61 -23.09
CA VAL A 117 1.20 -11.62 -23.93
C VAL A 117 -0.19 -12.13 -24.32
N ASN A 118 -0.31 -13.38 -24.78
CA ASN A 118 -1.61 -13.96 -25.15
C ASN A 118 -2.62 -14.01 -23.99
N ILE A 119 -2.15 -14.17 -22.76
CA ILE A 119 -3.02 -14.16 -21.58
C ILE A 119 -3.49 -12.73 -21.29
N PHE A 120 -2.55 -11.78 -21.19
CA PHE A 120 -2.87 -10.42 -20.75
C PHE A 120 -3.53 -9.55 -21.82
N SER A 121 -3.30 -9.82 -23.11
CA SER A 121 -4.01 -9.13 -24.22
C SER A 121 -5.52 -9.36 -24.21
N LYS A 122 -5.99 -10.41 -23.55
CA LYS A 122 -7.43 -10.65 -23.32
C LYS A 122 -8.03 -9.75 -22.23
N ILE A 123 -7.20 -9.09 -21.43
CA ILE A 123 -7.61 -8.27 -20.28
C ILE A 123 -7.39 -6.79 -20.57
N THR A 124 -6.24 -6.43 -21.11
CA THR A 124 -5.85 -5.05 -21.43
C THR A 124 -5.37 -4.91 -22.87
N LYS A 125 -5.66 -3.75 -23.48
CA LYS A 125 -5.22 -3.44 -24.85
C LYS A 125 -3.74 -3.01 -24.93
N LYS A 126 -3.12 -2.67 -23.81
CA LYS A 126 -1.75 -2.13 -23.76
C LYS A 126 -0.81 -3.12 -23.07
N ILE A 127 0.11 -3.70 -23.85
CA ILE A 127 1.19 -4.54 -23.34
C ILE A 127 2.51 -3.80 -23.54
N ILE A 128 3.35 -3.80 -22.51
CA ILE A 128 4.71 -3.26 -22.54
C ILE A 128 5.67 -4.43 -22.33
N ILE A 129 6.50 -4.68 -23.32
CA ILE A 129 7.57 -5.68 -23.21
C ILE A 129 8.79 -4.99 -22.60
N SER A 130 9.41 -5.64 -21.62
CA SER A 130 10.64 -5.17 -20.98
C SER A 130 11.56 -6.33 -20.63
N SER A 131 12.79 -6.04 -20.25
CA SER A 131 13.66 -7.04 -19.64
C SER A 131 13.17 -7.41 -18.24
N ILE A 132 13.62 -8.55 -17.72
CA ILE A 132 13.28 -9.00 -16.35
C ILE A 132 13.71 -7.96 -15.31
N THR A 133 14.94 -7.47 -15.42
CA THR A 133 15.50 -6.49 -14.47
C THR A 133 14.71 -5.17 -14.47
N GLU A 134 14.37 -4.67 -15.66
CA GLU A 134 13.54 -3.46 -15.77
C GLU A 134 12.15 -3.68 -15.14
N ALA A 135 11.53 -4.84 -15.37
CA ALA A 135 10.23 -5.16 -14.79
C ALA A 135 10.27 -5.24 -13.26
N GLU A 136 11.33 -5.82 -12.67
CA GLU A 136 11.54 -5.84 -11.23
C GLU A 136 11.70 -4.41 -10.68
N MET A 137 12.55 -3.60 -11.32
CA MET A 137 12.84 -2.24 -10.88
C MET A 137 11.64 -1.29 -11.03
N VAL A 138 10.92 -1.35 -12.15
CA VAL A 138 9.81 -0.41 -12.39
C VAL A 138 8.70 -0.54 -11.37
N LYS A 139 8.48 -1.75 -10.84
CA LYS A 139 7.49 -1.97 -9.78
C LYS A 139 7.90 -1.27 -8.49
N LEU A 140 9.14 -1.47 -8.05
CA LEU A 140 9.67 -0.87 -6.81
C LEU A 140 9.76 0.65 -6.93
N ILE A 141 10.31 1.16 -8.04
CA ILE A 141 10.44 2.60 -8.29
C ILE A 141 9.07 3.27 -8.33
N SER A 142 8.06 2.66 -8.95
CA SER A 142 6.72 3.24 -9.02
C SER A 142 6.08 3.40 -7.64
N ASN A 143 6.25 2.42 -6.74
CA ASN A 143 5.73 2.51 -5.38
C ASN A 143 6.56 3.46 -4.51
N SER A 144 7.90 3.44 -4.64
CA SER A 144 8.78 4.38 -3.94
C SER A 144 8.51 5.83 -4.34
N TRP A 145 8.29 6.09 -5.63
CA TRP A 145 7.92 7.42 -6.10
C TRP A 145 6.63 7.93 -5.44
N ARG A 146 5.60 7.10 -5.39
CA ARG A 146 4.35 7.46 -4.70
C ARG A 146 4.57 7.71 -3.20
N TYR A 147 5.43 6.91 -2.56
CA TYR A 147 5.73 7.05 -1.15
C TYR A 147 6.48 8.36 -0.85
N ILE A 148 7.43 8.74 -1.71
CA ILE A 148 8.14 10.03 -1.68
C ILE A 148 7.18 11.21 -1.85
N GLN A 149 6.25 11.12 -2.80
CA GLN A 149 5.25 12.16 -3.00
C GLN A 149 4.41 12.42 -1.74
N PHE A 150 3.97 11.35 -1.05
CA PHE A 150 3.28 11.49 0.23
C PHE A 150 4.19 12.07 1.32
N ALA A 151 5.45 11.65 1.39
CA ALA A 151 6.40 12.18 2.36
C ALA A 151 6.63 13.68 2.14
N SER A 152 6.77 14.11 0.89
CA SER A 152 6.90 15.55 0.56
C SER A 152 5.68 16.34 1.03
N ALA A 153 4.46 15.86 0.76
CA ALA A 153 3.24 16.52 1.21
C ALA A 153 3.14 16.56 2.74
N ASN A 154 3.50 15.46 3.41
CA ASN A 154 3.51 15.36 4.86
C ASN A 154 4.54 16.32 5.48
N GLN A 155 5.75 16.38 4.91
CA GLN A 155 6.79 17.31 5.39
C GLN A 155 6.35 18.77 5.25
N PHE A 156 5.77 19.15 4.12
CA PHE A 156 5.22 20.51 3.94
C PHE A 156 4.07 20.79 4.90
N PHE A 157 3.21 19.81 5.15
CA PHE A 157 2.16 19.94 6.15
C PHE A 157 2.74 20.16 7.55
N MET A 158 3.79 19.42 7.95
CA MET A 158 4.45 19.60 9.24
C MET A 158 5.02 21.01 9.38
N ILE A 159 5.75 21.50 8.37
CA ILE A 159 6.29 22.86 8.34
C ILE A 159 5.17 23.91 8.48
N CYS A 160 4.14 23.80 7.66
CA CYS A 160 3.01 24.74 7.71
C CYS A 160 2.32 24.73 9.07
N SER A 161 2.14 23.54 9.67
CA SER A 161 1.49 23.39 10.98
C SER A 161 2.28 24.07 12.10
N GLN A 162 3.60 23.99 12.09
CA GLN A 162 4.48 24.66 13.07
C GLN A 162 4.37 26.20 13.01
N HIS A 163 4.04 26.74 11.84
CA HIS A 163 3.87 28.18 11.62
C HIS A 163 2.40 28.63 11.58
N ASN A 164 1.46 27.79 11.96
CA ASN A 164 0.01 28.07 11.90
C ASN A 164 -0.50 28.43 10.48
N ILE A 165 0.14 27.88 9.45
CA ILE A 165 -0.19 28.09 8.04
C ILE A 165 -1.08 26.93 7.54
N ASN A 166 -2.09 27.25 6.75
CA ASN A 166 -2.97 26.24 6.17
C ASN A 166 -2.35 25.60 4.91
N PHE A 167 -1.72 24.44 5.07
CA PHE A 167 -1.12 23.69 3.95
C PHE A 167 -2.12 23.40 2.83
N ASN A 168 -3.38 23.08 3.15
CA ASN A 168 -4.35 22.72 2.11
C ASN A 168 -4.71 23.92 1.20
N LYS A 169 -4.67 25.15 1.73
CA LYS A 169 -4.79 26.36 0.89
C LYS A 169 -3.60 26.52 -0.04
N ILE A 170 -2.37 26.36 0.47
CA ILE A 170 -1.14 26.41 -0.34
C ILE A 170 -1.18 25.33 -1.41
N ARG A 171 -1.46 24.08 -1.02
CA ARG A 171 -1.57 22.97 -1.95
C ARG A 171 -2.57 23.26 -3.07
N LYS A 172 -3.76 23.78 -2.74
CA LYS A 172 -4.78 24.15 -3.73
C LYS A 172 -4.26 25.18 -4.72
N ILE A 173 -3.63 26.25 -4.24
CA ILE A 173 -3.01 27.27 -5.09
C ILE A 173 -2.00 26.62 -6.05
N MET A 174 -1.09 25.78 -5.52
CA MET A 174 -0.07 25.12 -6.32
C MET A 174 -0.67 24.16 -7.37
N THR A 175 -1.68 23.37 -7.01
CA THR A 175 -2.25 22.37 -7.92
C THR A 175 -3.18 22.98 -8.97
N ASP A 176 -3.88 24.06 -8.66
CA ASP A 176 -4.89 24.66 -9.52
C ASP A 176 -4.27 25.70 -10.48
N SER A 177 -3.28 26.49 -10.02
CA SER A 177 -2.73 27.62 -10.77
C SER A 177 -1.34 27.38 -11.35
N TYR A 178 -0.61 26.34 -10.94
CA TYR A 178 0.77 26.10 -11.33
C TYR A 178 0.97 24.70 -11.92
N SER A 179 1.22 24.63 -13.23
CA SER A 179 1.27 23.36 -13.96
C SER A 179 2.29 22.36 -13.37
N ARG A 180 3.44 22.85 -12.88
CA ARG A 180 4.49 22.02 -12.25
C ARG A 180 4.12 21.56 -10.83
N GLY A 181 3.13 22.18 -10.19
CA GLY A 181 2.58 21.76 -8.90
C GLY A 181 1.51 20.65 -9.02
N LYS A 182 1.06 20.33 -10.23
CA LYS A 182 0.10 19.25 -10.46
C LYS A 182 0.65 17.92 -9.93
N GLY A 183 -0.16 17.20 -9.19
CA GLY A 183 0.24 15.89 -8.64
C GLY A 183 0.76 15.94 -7.21
N LEU A 184 0.90 17.11 -6.57
CA LEU A 184 1.18 17.18 -5.13
C LEU A 184 -0.03 16.60 -4.36
N PRO A 185 0.13 15.45 -3.65
CA PRO A 185 -0.98 14.84 -2.92
C PRO A 185 -1.37 15.68 -1.70
N SER A 186 -2.51 15.38 -1.10
CA SER A 186 -2.81 15.86 0.25
C SER A 186 -1.87 15.21 1.26
N ALA A 187 -1.61 15.90 2.36
CA ALA A 187 -1.02 15.26 3.53
C ALA A 187 -1.97 14.22 4.11
N GLY A 188 -1.44 13.27 4.87
CA GLY A 188 -2.22 12.24 5.53
C GLY A 188 -1.38 11.05 5.98
N PHE A 189 -2.03 10.07 6.58
CA PHE A 189 -1.38 8.85 7.04
C PHE A 189 -1.16 7.90 5.86
N ALA A 190 -0.08 8.13 5.10
CA ALA A 190 0.30 7.30 3.96
C ALA A 190 0.83 5.95 4.44
N ALA A 191 0.01 4.93 4.34
CA ALA A 191 0.20 3.62 4.95
C ALA A 191 -0.09 2.47 3.97
N GLY A 192 -0.03 1.27 4.49
CA GLY A 192 -0.41 0.04 3.84
C GLY A 192 0.77 -0.85 3.43
N PRO A 193 0.49 -2.11 3.10
CA PRO A 193 1.50 -3.18 3.02
C PRO A 193 2.45 -3.09 1.81
N CYS A 194 2.30 -2.11 0.94
CA CYS A 194 3.04 -2.06 -0.32
C CYS A 194 4.06 -0.92 -0.39
N LEU A 195 3.67 0.33 -0.04
CA LEU A 195 4.51 1.49 -0.31
C LEU A 195 5.80 1.46 0.52
N LEU A 196 5.67 1.30 1.84
CA LEU A 196 6.82 1.18 2.73
C LEU A 196 7.71 0.00 2.34
N LYS A 197 7.10 -1.18 2.19
CA LYS A 197 7.82 -2.42 1.88
C LYS A 197 8.63 -2.31 0.59
N ASP A 198 8.03 -1.85 -0.51
CA ASP A 198 8.70 -1.76 -1.80
C ASP A 198 9.80 -0.67 -1.80
N THR A 199 9.60 0.40 -1.04
CA THR A 199 10.62 1.45 -0.84
C THR A 199 11.82 0.90 -0.04
N MET A 200 11.57 0.11 1.01
CA MET A 200 12.65 -0.50 1.79
C MET A 200 13.37 -1.61 1.03
N GLN A 201 12.68 -2.34 0.16
CA GLN A 201 13.34 -3.27 -0.76
C GLN A 201 14.29 -2.55 -1.72
N LEU A 202 13.88 -1.40 -2.26
CA LEU A 202 14.75 -0.58 -3.12
C LEU A 202 15.93 0.01 -2.33
N TYR A 203 15.70 0.45 -1.09
CA TYR A 203 16.74 0.94 -0.19
C TYR A 203 17.79 -0.15 0.09
N SER A 204 17.37 -1.35 0.46
CA SER A 204 18.25 -2.49 0.68
C SER A 204 19.01 -2.89 -0.61
N PHE A 205 18.33 -2.91 -1.77
CA PHE A 205 18.97 -3.22 -3.05
C PHE A 205 20.07 -2.22 -3.41
N SER A 206 19.87 -0.94 -3.11
CA SER A 206 20.84 0.12 -3.35
C SER A 206 21.98 0.18 -2.32
N LYS A 207 22.14 -0.85 -1.47
CA LYS A 207 23.12 -0.88 -0.37
C LYS A 207 23.01 0.35 0.53
N ASN A 208 21.77 0.72 0.85
CA ASN A 208 21.40 1.82 1.75
C ASN A 208 21.76 3.24 1.27
N ILE A 209 22.08 3.43 0.00
CA ILE A 209 22.35 4.77 -0.56
C ILE A 209 21.09 5.51 -1.06
N PHE A 210 19.92 4.87 -1.04
CA PHE A 210 18.64 5.50 -1.43
C PHE A 210 18.10 6.37 -0.28
N SER A 211 18.82 7.48 0.02
CA SER A 211 18.51 8.38 1.14
C SER A 211 17.10 8.96 1.10
N MET A 212 16.58 9.30 -0.09
CA MET A 212 15.19 9.77 -0.25
C MET A 212 14.15 8.74 0.21
N GLY A 213 14.39 7.46 -0.05
CA GLY A 213 13.52 6.37 0.42
C GLY A 213 13.49 6.26 1.93
N ASN A 214 14.67 6.31 2.56
CA ASN A 214 14.80 6.29 4.00
C ASN A 214 14.16 7.52 4.67
N ALA A 215 14.44 8.71 4.18
CA ALA A 215 13.80 9.95 4.66
C ALA A 215 12.27 9.90 4.51
N SER A 216 11.77 9.37 3.39
CA SER A 216 10.34 9.21 3.18
C SER A 216 9.69 8.26 4.19
N MET A 217 10.39 7.20 4.56
CA MET A 217 9.93 6.29 5.62
C MET A 217 9.84 7.01 6.96
N LEU A 218 10.90 7.72 7.37
CA LEU A 218 10.91 8.47 8.62
C LEU A 218 9.79 9.51 8.70
N ILE A 219 9.54 10.24 7.63
CA ILE A 219 8.48 11.27 7.55
C ILE A 219 7.09 10.62 7.63
N ASN A 220 6.80 9.64 6.78
CA ASN A 220 5.47 9.05 6.71
C ASN A 220 5.12 8.26 7.98
N GLU A 221 6.07 7.46 8.47
CA GLU A 221 5.90 6.70 9.71
C GLU A 221 5.94 7.59 10.95
N GLY A 222 6.59 8.75 10.89
CA GLY A 222 6.62 9.76 11.95
C GLY A 222 5.35 10.61 12.05
N MET A 223 4.52 10.63 11.01
CA MET A 223 3.32 11.48 10.95
C MET A 223 2.34 11.27 12.12
N PRO A 224 2.05 10.05 12.59
CA PRO A 224 1.25 9.84 13.80
C PRO A 224 1.83 10.53 15.03
N SER A 225 3.14 10.36 15.27
CA SER A 225 3.82 10.97 16.43
C SER A 225 3.73 12.49 16.35
N PHE A 226 4.04 13.09 15.19
CA PHE A 226 3.91 14.53 15.00
C PHE A 226 2.52 15.05 15.34
N VAL A 227 1.46 14.37 14.88
CA VAL A 227 0.07 14.76 15.15
C VAL A 227 -0.25 14.67 16.64
N ILE A 228 0.20 13.63 17.32
CA ILE A 228 -0.04 13.45 18.74
C ILE A 228 0.75 14.48 19.58
N ASP A 229 1.99 14.79 19.21
CA ASP A 229 2.78 15.81 19.87
C ASP A 229 2.14 17.20 19.75
N GLN A 230 1.63 17.56 18.56
CA GLN A 230 0.84 18.79 18.38
C GLN A 230 -0.42 18.81 19.26
N LEU A 231 -1.04 17.66 19.46
CA LEU A 231 -2.21 17.53 20.33
C LEU A 231 -1.84 17.71 21.80
N LYS A 232 -0.74 17.06 22.26
CA LYS A 232 -0.23 17.18 23.63
C LYS A 232 0.22 18.60 23.97
N ASN A 233 0.80 19.31 23.03
CA ASN A 233 1.17 20.72 23.21
C ASN A 233 -0.04 21.64 23.39
N LYS A 234 -1.21 21.23 22.92
CA LYS A 234 -2.44 22.03 22.97
C LYS A 234 -3.39 21.64 24.12
N PHE A 235 -3.37 20.38 24.52
CA PHE A 235 -4.31 19.82 25.50
C PHE A 235 -3.60 18.88 26.48
N ASP A 236 -4.04 18.91 27.72
CA ASP A 236 -3.80 17.82 28.65
C ASP A 236 -4.67 16.62 28.24
N ILE A 237 -4.06 15.70 27.49
CA ILE A 237 -4.78 14.54 26.91
C ILE A 237 -5.23 13.54 27.97
N THR A 238 -4.64 13.56 29.18
CA THR A 238 -5.04 12.69 30.30
C THR A 238 -6.49 12.97 30.73
N LYS A 239 -7.00 14.17 30.47
CA LYS A 239 -8.36 14.61 30.75
C LYS A 239 -9.29 14.52 29.55
N LYS A 240 -8.81 14.10 28.39
CA LYS A 240 -9.55 14.11 27.12
C LYS A 240 -9.96 12.71 26.66
N LYS A 241 -11.18 12.60 26.13
CA LYS A 241 -11.69 11.45 25.42
C LYS A 241 -11.41 11.64 23.94
N ILE A 242 -10.68 10.72 23.32
CA ILE A 242 -10.21 10.85 21.94
C ILE A 242 -10.90 9.80 21.06
N GLY A 243 -11.47 10.24 19.94
CA GLY A 243 -12.05 9.37 18.92
C GLY A 243 -11.17 9.28 17.69
N ILE A 244 -10.94 8.07 17.17
CA ILE A 244 -10.20 7.80 15.93
C ILE A 244 -11.19 7.29 14.90
N LEU A 245 -11.48 8.09 13.87
CA LEU A 245 -12.33 7.75 12.73
C LEU A 245 -11.50 7.16 11.59
N GLY A 246 -11.75 5.89 11.28
CA GLY A 246 -11.08 5.13 10.23
C GLY A 246 -9.84 4.41 10.74
N MET A 247 -9.89 3.07 10.68
CA MET A 247 -8.83 2.17 11.14
C MET A 247 -8.18 1.40 9.98
N SER A 248 -8.77 1.41 8.78
CA SER A 248 -8.16 0.85 7.58
C SER A 248 -6.98 1.71 7.08
N PHE A 249 -6.05 1.12 6.33
CA PHE A 249 -4.91 1.90 5.83
C PHE A 249 -5.27 2.85 4.68
N LYS A 250 -6.44 2.67 4.08
CA LYS A 250 -6.91 3.47 2.95
C LYS A 250 -8.43 3.61 2.98
N ALA A 251 -8.93 4.71 2.43
CA ALA A 251 -10.35 4.98 2.37
C ALA A 251 -11.15 3.92 1.58
N ASN A 252 -12.32 3.56 2.12
CA ASN A 252 -13.34 2.69 1.53
C ASN A 252 -12.85 1.26 1.22
N ILE A 253 -12.01 0.72 2.07
CA ILE A 253 -11.57 -0.70 2.03
C ILE A 253 -11.57 -1.31 3.42
N ASP A 254 -11.60 -2.63 3.48
CA ASP A 254 -11.64 -3.46 4.69
C ASP A 254 -10.27 -4.01 5.14
N ASP A 255 -9.18 -3.34 4.73
CA ASP A 255 -7.82 -3.80 5.01
C ASP A 255 -7.14 -2.92 6.06
N LYS A 256 -6.77 -3.54 7.18
CA LYS A 256 -6.11 -2.88 8.32
C LYS A 256 -4.59 -3.04 8.36
N ARG A 257 -4.01 -3.80 7.42
CA ARG A 257 -2.58 -4.09 7.43
C ARG A 257 -1.75 -2.82 7.31
N ASP A 258 -0.78 -2.68 8.22
CA ASP A 258 0.14 -1.55 8.28
C ASP A 258 -0.57 -0.17 8.30
N SER A 259 -1.78 -0.11 8.86
CA SER A 259 -2.50 1.15 9.01
C SER A 259 -1.90 1.97 10.14
N LEU A 260 -1.55 3.22 9.84
CA LEU A 260 -1.03 4.18 10.81
C LEU A 260 -2.07 4.61 11.86
N SER A 261 -3.36 4.32 11.64
CA SER A 261 -4.41 4.54 12.65
C SER A 261 -4.18 3.72 13.92
N TYR A 262 -3.67 2.48 13.77
CA TYR A 262 -3.29 1.66 14.94
C TYR A 262 -2.05 2.20 15.66
N LYS A 263 -1.14 2.85 14.94
CA LYS A 263 -0.01 3.54 15.56
C LYS A 263 -0.49 4.74 16.39
N ILE A 264 -1.43 5.53 15.88
CA ILE A 264 -2.09 6.61 16.63
C ILE A 264 -2.73 6.04 17.90
N PHE A 265 -3.54 4.99 17.77
CA PHE A 265 -4.17 4.34 18.92
C PHE A 265 -3.14 3.91 19.97
N ASN A 266 -2.06 3.25 19.55
CA ASN A 266 -1.01 2.77 20.47
C ASN A 266 -0.26 3.90 21.17
N LEU A 267 -0.08 5.06 20.53
CA LEU A 267 0.58 6.23 21.12
C LEU A 267 -0.25 6.87 22.24
N ILE A 268 -1.58 6.76 22.21
CA ILE A 268 -2.46 7.50 23.12
C ILE A 268 -3.27 6.62 24.09
N LYS A 269 -3.37 5.30 23.84
CA LYS A 269 -4.28 4.40 24.58
C LYS A 269 -4.01 4.32 26.09
N HIS A 270 -2.78 4.60 26.52
CA HIS A 270 -2.39 4.57 27.93
C HIS A 270 -2.27 5.96 28.56
N GLU A 271 -2.36 7.02 27.76
CA GLU A 271 -2.21 8.38 28.22
C GLU A 271 -3.56 9.14 28.22
N ALA A 272 -4.39 8.94 27.23
CA ALA A 272 -5.69 9.62 27.14
C ALA A 272 -6.69 9.06 28.17
N LYS A 273 -7.62 9.92 28.61
CA LYS A 273 -8.71 9.50 29.52
C LYS A 273 -9.50 8.31 28.99
N SER A 274 -9.75 8.28 27.68
CA SER A 274 -10.39 7.17 26.96
C SER A 274 -10.11 7.31 25.48
N VAL A 275 -10.00 6.19 24.75
CA VAL A 275 -9.86 6.17 23.29
C VAL A 275 -10.96 5.32 22.67
N TYR A 276 -11.68 5.88 21.71
CA TYR A 276 -12.72 5.21 20.94
C TYR A 276 -12.26 5.09 19.48
N CYS A 277 -12.43 3.90 18.90
CA CYS A 277 -12.15 3.65 17.49
C CYS A 277 -13.43 3.31 16.74
N SER A 278 -13.53 3.73 15.50
CA SER A 278 -14.62 3.40 14.59
C SER A 278 -14.12 3.23 13.18
N ASP A 279 -14.65 2.22 12.46
CA ASP A 279 -14.43 2.03 11.02
C ASP A 279 -15.66 1.35 10.42
N GLU A 280 -16.10 1.81 9.25
CA GLU A 280 -17.30 1.29 8.58
C GLU A 280 -17.03 0.00 7.78
N PHE A 281 -15.76 -0.29 7.51
CA PHE A 281 -15.36 -1.40 6.65
C PHE A 281 -14.67 -2.52 7.42
N ILE A 282 -14.02 -2.19 8.56
CA ILE A 282 -13.35 -3.18 9.41
C ILE A 282 -14.28 -3.61 10.52
N LYS A 283 -14.52 -4.91 10.61
CA LYS A 283 -15.27 -5.52 11.73
C LYS A 283 -14.31 -5.78 12.88
N ASP A 284 -14.59 -5.17 14.04
CA ASP A 284 -13.86 -5.39 15.28
C ASP A 284 -14.83 -5.10 16.43
N ASP A 285 -15.00 -6.04 17.36
CA ASP A 285 -15.97 -5.94 18.47
C ASP A 285 -15.62 -4.82 19.47
N LYS A 286 -14.37 -4.31 19.42
CA LYS A 286 -13.91 -3.19 20.24
C LYS A 286 -14.26 -1.83 19.64
N PHE A 287 -14.75 -1.79 18.39
CA PHE A 287 -15.10 -0.54 17.74
C PHE A 287 -16.51 -0.11 18.13
N VAL A 288 -16.69 1.19 18.28
CA VAL A 288 -18.01 1.80 18.47
C VAL A 288 -18.53 2.35 17.15
N SER A 289 -19.85 2.61 17.06
CA SER A 289 -20.39 3.31 15.89
C SER A 289 -19.78 4.71 15.78
N LYS A 290 -19.70 5.25 14.55
CA LYS A 290 -19.18 6.61 14.34
C LYS A 290 -19.98 7.68 15.06
N GLU A 291 -21.29 7.48 15.21
CA GLU A 291 -22.17 8.37 15.97
C GLU A 291 -21.80 8.38 17.46
N ASN A 292 -21.66 7.20 18.06
CA ASN A 292 -21.24 7.05 19.47
C ASN A 292 -19.83 7.60 19.69
N LEU A 293 -18.91 7.38 18.75
CA LEU A 293 -17.56 7.95 18.82
C LEU A 293 -17.64 9.48 18.85
N ILE A 294 -18.39 10.07 17.91
CA ILE A 294 -18.54 11.55 17.84
C ILE A 294 -19.17 12.08 19.12
N GLU A 295 -20.19 11.44 19.65
CA GLU A 295 -20.87 11.88 20.87
C GLU A 295 -19.93 11.86 22.07
N LYS A 296 -19.22 10.74 22.30
CA LYS A 296 -18.40 10.51 23.50
C LYS A 296 -17.07 11.23 23.50
N SER A 297 -16.54 11.65 22.35
CA SER A 297 -15.19 12.20 22.24
C SER A 297 -15.15 13.72 22.38
N ASP A 298 -14.13 14.24 23.06
CA ASP A 298 -13.78 15.66 23.10
C ASP A 298 -12.95 16.06 21.87
N ILE A 299 -12.10 15.15 21.42
CA ILE A 299 -11.19 15.30 20.30
C ILE A 299 -11.45 14.19 19.30
N ILE A 300 -11.52 14.52 18.01
CA ILE A 300 -11.76 13.56 16.93
C ILE A 300 -10.62 13.64 15.94
N ILE A 301 -9.99 12.51 15.64
CA ILE A 301 -8.94 12.38 14.64
C ILE A 301 -9.50 11.61 13.44
N VAL A 302 -9.53 12.23 12.27
CA VAL A 302 -9.83 11.55 11.02
C VAL A 302 -8.57 10.87 10.52
N ALA A 303 -8.40 9.60 10.89
CA ALA A 303 -7.20 8.84 10.55
C ALA A 303 -7.29 8.22 9.14
N THR A 304 -8.48 7.79 8.71
CA THR A 304 -8.72 7.33 7.35
C THR A 304 -9.90 8.09 6.73
N PRO A 305 -9.74 8.69 5.53
CA PRO A 305 -10.73 9.60 4.95
C PRO A 305 -11.83 8.84 4.19
N HIS A 306 -12.62 8.02 4.87
CA HIS A 306 -13.76 7.33 4.25
C HIS A 306 -14.79 8.31 3.70
N ASN A 307 -15.36 8.02 2.54
CA ASN A 307 -16.34 8.90 1.91
C ASN A 307 -17.57 9.17 2.78
N ILE A 308 -17.95 8.19 3.59
CA ILE A 308 -19.10 8.30 4.50
C ILE A 308 -18.88 9.39 5.57
N TYR A 309 -17.63 9.64 5.97
CA TYR A 309 -17.33 10.63 7.00
C TYR A 309 -17.55 12.07 6.54
N LYS A 310 -17.50 12.35 5.23
CA LYS A 310 -17.75 13.69 4.66
C LYS A 310 -19.13 14.25 5.01
N LYS A 311 -20.08 13.38 5.36
CA LYS A 311 -21.46 13.74 5.69
C LYS A 311 -21.70 13.88 7.21
N LEU A 312 -20.73 13.54 8.05
CA LEU A 312 -20.89 13.59 9.50
C LEU A 312 -20.90 15.04 9.99
N LYS A 313 -21.86 15.35 10.86
CA LYS A 313 -21.94 16.64 11.53
C LYS A 313 -21.16 16.58 12.84
N ILE A 314 -20.02 17.26 12.88
CA ILE A 314 -19.19 17.37 14.09
C ILE A 314 -19.42 18.76 14.70
N SER A 315 -19.83 18.78 15.97
CA SER A 315 -20.10 20.04 16.70
C SER A 315 -18.81 20.87 16.79
N LYS A 316 -18.94 22.18 16.66
CA LYS A 316 -17.85 23.16 16.86
C LYS A 316 -17.26 23.15 18.28
N LYS A 317 -17.96 22.56 19.26
CA LYS A 317 -17.46 22.37 20.63
C LYS A 317 -16.37 21.28 20.72
N LYS A 318 -16.25 20.41 19.71
CA LYS A 318 -15.27 19.33 19.65
C LYS A 318 -14.06 19.77 18.84
N PHE A 319 -12.87 19.31 19.26
CA PHE A 319 -11.65 19.57 18.49
C PHE A 319 -11.49 18.50 17.40
N LEU A 320 -11.39 18.95 16.15
CA LEU A 320 -11.26 18.07 14.98
C LEU A 320 -9.85 18.18 14.40
N ILE A 321 -9.18 17.04 14.29
CA ILE A 321 -7.95 16.86 13.53
C ILE A 321 -8.32 16.20 12.19
N ASP A 322 -8.28 16.97 11.12
CA ASP A 322 -8.58 16.55 9.76
C ASP A 322 -7.43 16.88 8.83
N ILE A 323 -6.39 16.03 8.86
CA ILE A 323 -5.19 16.18 8.02
C ILE A 323 -5.56 16.05 6.54
N TRP A 324 -6.52 15.17 6.24
CA TRP A 324 -6.99 14.88 4.90
C TRP A 324 -7.82 16.00 4.27
N SER A 325 -8.26 16.96 5.10
CA SER A 325 -9.16 18.06 4.68
C SER A 325 -10.43 17.56 3.98
N ILE A 326 -11.05 16.52 4.56
CA ILE A 326 -12.33 16.01 4.04
C ILE A 326 -13.52 16.89 4.45
N TYR A 327 -13.36 17.66 5.54
CA TYR A 327 -14.31 18.69 5.95
C TYR A 327 -13.87 20.03 5.37
N LYS A 328 -14.67 20.58 4.45
CA LYS A 328 -14.45 21.94 3.95
C LYS A 328 -14.66 22.93 5.11
N LYS A 329 -13.63 23.65 5.50
CA LYS A 329 -13.74 24.88 6.27
C LYS A 329 -13.91 26.06 5.34
#